data_10e8c2fb9abf90a85118e3eeeb24c034
#
_entry.id   10e8c2fb9abf90a85118e3eeeb24c034
#
_cell.length_a   1.000
_cell.length_b   1.000
_cell.length_c   1.000
_cell.angle_alpha   90.00
_cell.angle_beta   90.00
_cell.angle_gamma   90.00
#
_symmetry.space_group_name_H-M   'P 1'
#
loop_
_entity.id
_entity.type
_entity.pdbx_description
1 polymer ?
#
loop_
_entity_poly.entity_id
_entity_poly.type
_entity_poly.pdbx_seq_one_letter_code
_entity_poly.pdbx_strand_id
1 'polypeptide(L)'
;MQTYNINDMKGGWIVGDFEPSVFKNPFFEVAHHQHKKGSPHQRHLHKVTTELTYIIEGELMVSGKHLKAGDMWTYGKNEISDVECLTDVNLIVVRWPSIPSDKYVV
;
A
#
# COMPACT_ATOMS: atom_id res chain seq x y z
N MET A 1 -24.61 -12.06 -7.29
CA MET A 1 -23.43 -11.22 -7.59
C MET A 1 -23.65 -9.84 -7.02
N GLN A 2 -22.63 -9.27 -6.42
CA GLN A 2 -22.61 -7.86 -5.99
C GLN A 2 -21.52 -7.12 -6.77
N THR A 3 -21.72 -5.84 -6.99
CA THR A 3 -20.76 -5.00 -7.71
C THR A 3 -20.33 -3.83 -6.83
N TYR A 4 -19.09 -3.40 -6.99
CA TYR A 4 -18.48 -2.31 -6.23
C TYR A 4 -17.68 -1.44 -7.18
N ASN A 5 -17.39 -0.20 -6.76
CA ASN A 5 -16.55 0.72 -7.52
C ASN A 5 -15.46 1.27 -6.61
N ILE A 6 -14.24 1.39 -7.13
CA ILE A 6 -13.10 1.91 -6.37
C ILE A 6 -13.35 3.34 -5.85
N ASN A 7 -14.16 4.12 -6.56
CA ASN A 7 -14.48 5.50 -6.15
C ASN A 7 -15.33 5.57 -4.87
N ASP A 8 -15.97 4.46 -4.49
CA ASP A 8 -16.74 4.36 -3.26
C ASP A 8 -15.87 3.98 -2.05
N MET A 9 -14.61 3.64 -2.29
CA MET A 9 -13.65 3.26 -1.27
C MET A 9 -12.87 4.48 -0.78
N LYS A 10 -12.30 4.39 0.44
CA LYS A 10 -11.49 5.46 1.02
C LYS A 10 -10.01 5.19 0.74
N GLY A 11 -9.33 6.15 0.09
CA GLY A 11 -7.90 6.07 -0.16
C GLY A 11 -7.45 4.85 -0.97
N GLY A 12 -8.34 4.26 -1.76
CA GLY A 12 -8.06 3.06 -2.54
C GLY A 12 -8.12 1.76 -1.76
N TRP A 13 -8.47 1.78 -0.47
CA TRP A 13 -8.58 0.58 0.36
C TRP A 13 -9.84 -0.20 0.02
N ILE A 14 -9.68 -1.49 -0.35
CA ILE A 14 -10.76 -2.33 -0.91
C ILE A 14 -11.27 -3.34 0.11
N VAL A 15 -10.35 -4.01 0.79
CA VAL A 15 -10.64 -5.09 1.74
C VAL A 15 -9.80 -4.89 2.98
N GLY A 16 -10.39 -5.11 4.16
CA GLY A 16 -9.68 -5.03 5.43
C GLY A 16 -10.61 -4.76 6.60
N ASP A 17 -10.02 -4.50 7.77
CA ASP A 17 -10.77 -4.22 9.00
C ASP A 17 -11.13 -2.73 9.09
N PHE A 18 -11.98 -2.28 8.18
CA PHE A 18 -12.42 -0.88 8.05
C PHE A 18 -13.74 -0.79 7.27
N GLU A 19 -14.34 0.40 7.27
CA GLU A 19 -15.55 0.74 6.53
C GLU A 19 -15.27 1.94 5.59
N PRO A 20 -15.70 1.93 4.32
CA PRO A 20 -16.30 0.80 3.62
C PRO A 20 -15.26 -0.28 3.27
N SER A 21 -15.71 -1.51 3.09
CA SER A 21 -14.87 -2.63 2.67
C SER A 21 -15.72 -3.64 1.91
N VAL A 22 -15.16 -4.22 0.86
CA VAL A 22 -15.83 -5.30 0.14
C VAL A 22 -15.94 -6.55 1.02
N PHE A 23 -14.95 -6.78 1.85
CA PHE A 23 -14.94 -7.88 2.82
C PHE A 23 -14.22 -7.42 4.08
N LYS A 24 -15.01 -7.02 5.09
CA LYS A 24 -14.46 -6.58 6.37
C LYS A 24 -13.91 -7.77 7.14
N ASN A 25 -12.61 -7.73 7.44
CA ASN A 25 -11.93 -8.81 8.15
C ASN A 25 -10.62 -8.30 8.79
N PRO A 26 -10.12 -8.95 9.87
CA PRO A 26 -8.89 -8.55 10.54
C PRO A 26 -7.63 -9.24 10.01
N PHE A 27 -7.73 -10.13 9.03
CA PHE A 27 -6.63 -11.01 8.63
C PHE A 27 -5.70 -10.38 7.61
N PHE A 28 -6.26 -9.57 6.70
CA PHE A 28 -5.48 -8.89 5.67
C PHE A 28 -6.23 -7.66 5.17
N GLU A 29 -5.49 -6.77 4.53
CA GLU A 29 -6.07 -5.61 3.85
C GLU A 29 -5.42 -5.44 2.47
N VAL A 30 -6.21 -4.92 1.53
CA VAL A 30 -5.80 -4.74 0.14
C VAL A 30 -6.17 -3.34 -0.32
N ALA A 31 -5.24 -2.66 -0.98
CA ALA A 31 -5.47 -1.37 -1.58
C ALA A 31 -5.01 -1.32 -3.04
N HIS A 32 -5.66 -0.49 -3.81
CA HIS A 32 -5.19 -0.03 -5.11
C HIS A 32 -4.79 1.43 -4.97
N HIS A 33 -3.49 1.70 -5.09
CA HIS A 33 -2.95 3.05 -4.97
C HIS A 33 -2.46 3.58 -6.31
N GLN A 34 -2.77 4.84 -6.58
CA GLN A 34 -2.22 5.59 -7.70
C GLN A 34 -1.59 6.86 -7.14
N HIS A 35 -0.33 7.10 -7.48
CA HIS A 35 0.40 8.29 -7.04
C HIS A 35 1.03 8.97 -8.24
N LYS A 36 1.09 10.29 -8.20
CA LYS A 36 1.78 11.10 -9.22
C LYS A 36 3.27 11.12 -8.95
N LYS A 37 4.05 11.31 -10.01
CA LYS A 37 5.49 11.55 -9.92
C LYS A 37 5.80 12.59 -8.84
N GLY A 38 6.74 12.26 -7.96
CA GLY A 38 7.18 13.17 -6.89
C GLY A 38 6.18 13.36 -5.76
N SER A 39 5.11 12.55 -5.69
CA SER A 39 4.17 12.60 -4.56
C SER A 39 4.92 12.43 -3.24
N PRO A 40 4.57 13.24 -2.21
CA PRO A 40 5.21 13.11 -0.91
C PRO A 40 5.00 11.73 -0.32
N HIS A 41 6.06 11.15 0.22
CA HIS A 41 5.99 9.92 0.99
C HIS A 41 6.55 10.19 2.38
N GLN A 42 5.71 10.02 3.39
CA GLN A 42 6.11 10.16 4.77
C GLN A 42 6.76 8.87 5.26
N ARG A 43 8.03 8.95 5.63
CA ARG A 43 8.74 7.79 6.18
C ARG A 43 8.04 7.31 7.44
N HIS A 44 7.79 6.02 7.50
CA HIS A 44 7.06 5.40 8.60
C HIS A 44 7.41 3.93 8.72
N LEU A 45 6.95 3.33 9.81
CA LEU A 45 7.06 1.88 10.01
C LEU A 45 5.74 1.30 10.53
N HIS A 46 5.61 0.00 10.39
CA HIS A 46 4.55 -0.80 10.98
C HIS A 46 5.15 -1.67 12.08
N LYS A 47 4.49 -1.76 13.23
CA LYS A 47 4.98 -2.56 14.35
C LYS A 47 4.49 -3.99 14.34
N VAL A 48 3.36 -4.24 13.70
CA VAL A 48 2.67 -5.54 13.68
C VAL A 48 2.54 -6.09 12.27
N THR A 49 2.15 -5.24 11.31
CA THR A 49 1.84 -5.69 9.95
C THR A 49 3.08 -5.86 9.08
N THR A 50 2.97 -6.78 8.14
CA THR A 50 3.87 -6.89 6.99
C THR A 50 3.15 -6.35 5.77
N GLU A 51 3.86 -5.64 4.90
CA GLU A 51 3.30 -5.04 3.70
C GLU A 51 4.00 -5.58 2.45
N LEU A 52 3.20 -6.01 1.48
CA LEU A 52 3.65 -6.34 0.12
C LEU A 52 3.12 -5.27 -0.82
N THR A 53 3.98 -4.76 -1.70
CA THR A 53 3.56 -3.88 -2.80
C THR A 53 3.96 -4.48 -4.13
N TYR A 54 3.03 -4.50 -5.07
CA TYR A 54 3.23 -4.93 -6.45
C TYR A 54 3.08 -3.72 -7.38
N ILE A 55 4.07 -3.49 -8.24
CA ILE A 55 4.05 -2.37 -9.20
C ILE A 55 3.38 -2.84 -10.50
N ILE A 56 2.20 -2.27 -10.80
CA ILE A 56 1.50 -2.51 -12.06
C ILE A 56 2.10 -1.62 -13.16
N GLU A 57 2.30 -0.33 -12.84
CA GLU A 57 2.87 0.66 -13.76
C GLU A 57 3.79 1.60 -13.00
N GLY A 58 4.82 2.08 -13.70
CA GLY A 58 5.70 3.12 -13.21
C GLY A 58 6.98 2.61 -12.60
N GLU A 59 7.72 3.55 -12.02
CA GLU A 59 9.04 3.33 -11.45
C GLU A 59 9.15 4.03 -10.11
N LEU A 60 9.79 3.37 -9.16
CA LEU A 60 9.99 3.88 -7.81
C LEU A 60 11.43 3.63 -7.36
N MET A 61 11.89 4.49 -6.46
CA MET A 61 13.06 4.21 -5.64
C MET A 61 12.55 3.73 -4.28
N VAL A 62 12.91 2.51 -3.88
CA VAL A 62 12.44 1.88 -2.65
C VAL A 62 13.64 1.48 -1.81
N SER A 63 13.83 2.17 -0.69
CA SER A 63 15.01 1.99 0.19
C SER A 63 16.32 1.97 -0.59
N GLY A 64 16.47 2.91 -1.54
CA GLY A 64 17.65 3.06 -2.37
C GLY A 64 17.75 2.11 -3.56
N LYS A 65 16.74 1.27 -3.79
CA LYS A 65 16.71 0.34 -4.93
C LYS A 65 15.69 0.80 -5.97
N HIS A 66 16.11 0.86 -7.24
CA HIS A 66 15.24 1.20 -8.35
C HIS A 66 14.38 -0.01 -8.74
N LEU A 67 13.08 0.15 -8.63
CA LEU A 67 12.08 -0.86 -8.99
C LEU A 67 11.14 -0.34 -10.06
N LYS A 68 10.58 -1.25 -10.86
CA LYS A 68 9.73 -0.92 -12.01
C LYS A 68 8.57 -1.90 -12.13
N ALA A 69 7.66 -1.63 -13.06
CA ALA A 69 6.51 -2.48 -13.33
C ALA A 69 6.87 -3.97 -13.38
N GLY A 70 6.12 -4.78 -12.65
CA GLY A 70 6.37 -6.21 -12.48
C GLY A 70 7.15 -6.55 -11.22
N ASP A 71 7.88 -5.60 -10.63
CA ASP A 71 8.58 -5.83 -9.39
C ASP A 71 7.63 -5.78 -8.19
N MET A 72 8.02 -6.47 -7.13
CA MET A 72 7.33 -6.47 -5.85
C MET A 72 8.35 -6.30 -4.72
N TRP A 73 7.90 -5.70 -3.61
CA TRP A 73 8.73 -5.64 -2.41
C TRP A 73 7.91 -5.82 -1.15
N THR A 74 8.57 -6.16 -0.07
CA THR A 74 7.95 -6.24 1.25
C THR A 74 8.67 -5.36 2.25
N TYR A 75 7.89 -4.77 3.17
CA TYR A 75 8.40 -4.24 4.42
C TYR A 75 7.82 -5.06 5.57
N GLY A 76 8.69 -5.62 6.39
CA GLY A 76 8.30 -6.35 7.59
C GLY A 76 8.16 -5.42 8.79
N LYS A 77 7.93 -6.03 9.95
CA LYS A 77 7.79 -5.29 11.21
C LYS A 77 9.01 -4.44 11.49
N ASN A 78 8.77 -3.17 11.86
CA ASN A 78 9.79 -2.19 12.24
C ASN A 78 10.74 -1.76 11.12
N GLU A 79 10.57 -2.24 9.90
CA GLU A 79 11.32 -1.73 8.76
C GLU A 79 10.78 -0.36 8.34
N ILE A 80 11.67 0.58 8.09
CA ILE A 80 11.27 1.94 7.70
C ILE A 80 10.94 1.96 6.21
N SER A 81 9.71 2.34 5.89
CA SER A 81 9.27 2.58 4.52
C SER A 81 9.88 3.87 4.00
N ASP A 82 10.66 3.76 2.94
CA ASP A 82 11.35 4.88 2.29
C ASP A 82 11.16 4.75 0.78
N VAL A 83 10.18 5.47 0.25
CA VAL A 83 9.70 5.30 -1.13
C VAL A 83 9.64 6.66 -1.84
N GLU A 84 10.11 6.69 -3.09
CA GLU A 84 10.01 7.86 -3.97
C GLU A 84 9.40 7.43 -5.30
N CYS A 85 8.35 8.11 -5.74
CA CYS A 85 7.75 7.89 -7.06
C CYS A 85 8.54 8.64 -8.12
N LEU A 86 9.28 7.92 -8.95
CA LEU A 86 10.07 8.49 -10.04
C LEU A 86 9.22 8.86 -11.25
N THR A 87 8.10 8.20 -11.41
CA THR A 87 7.06 8.46 -12.42
C THR A 87 5.70 8.41 -11.73
N ASP A 88 4.61 8.64 -12.47
CA ASP A 88 3.29 8.24 -12.03
C ASP A 88 3.29 6.73 -11.82
N VAL A 89 2.65 6.23 -10.78
CA VAL A 89 2.65 4.81 -10.41
C VAL A 89 1.25 4.29 -10.16
N ASN A 90 1.09 2.99 -10.38
CA ASN A 90 -0.12 2.25 -10.15
C ASN A 90 0.28 0.98 -9.39
N LEU A 91 -0.24 0.81 -8.16
CA LEU A 91 0.24 -0.18 -7.20
C LEU A 91 -0.91 -0.98 -6.61
N ILE A 92 -0.64 -2.26 -6.31
CA ILE A 92 -1.47 -3.06 -5.40
C ILE A 92 -0.69 -3.23 -4.11
N VAL A 93 -1.35 -2.96 -2.99
CA VAL A 93 -0.78 -3.09 -1.65
C VAL A 93 -1.56 -4.12 -0.86
N VAL A 94 -0.86 -5.05 -0.24
CA VAL A 94 -1.44 -6.06 0.64
C VAL A 94 -0.72 -5.99 1.99
N ARG A 95 -1.48 -5.95 3.08
CA ARG A 95 -0.94 -5.98 4.45
C ARG A 95 -1.58 -7.11 5.23
N TRP A 96 -0.84 -7.71 6.13
CA TRP A 96 -1.35 -8.72 7.04
C TRP A 96 -0.65 -8.66 8.40
N PRO A 97 -1.41 -8.72 9.52
CA PRO A 97 -2.89 -8.61 9.61
C PRO A 97 -3.40 -7.23 9.20
N SER A 98 -4.72 -7.06 9.14
CA SER A 98 -5.36 -5.77 8.87
C SER A 98 -5.44 -4.97 10.17
N ILE A 99 -4.55 -3.99 10.32
CA ILE A 99 -4.55 -3.05 11.44
C ILE A 99 -4.33 -1.64 10.86
N PRO A 100 -5.40 -0.95 10.44
CA PRO A 100 -5.28 0.34 9.78
C PRO A 100 -4.51 1.41 10.56
N SER A 101 -4.55 1.35 11.90
CA SER A 101 -3.86 2.30 12.77
C SER A 101 -2.37 2.00 12.99
N ASP A 102 -1.87 0.88 12.47
CA ASP A 102 -0.47 0.44 12.68
C ASP A 102 0.49 1.20 11.76
N LYS A 103 0.59 2.50 11.98
CA LYS A 103 1.49 3.39 11.25
C LYS A 103 2.14 4.37 12.20
N TYR A 104 3.46 4.38 12.21
CA TYR A 104 4.26 5.23 13.10
C TYR A 104 5.25 6.03 12.25
N VAL A 105 5.10 7.34 12.26
CA VAL A 105 5.97 8.25 11.52
C VAL A 105 7.34 8.32 12.18
N VAL A 106 8.38 8.35 11.37
CA VAL A 106 9.77 8.47 11.81
C VAL A 106 10.44 9.71 11.26
#